data_89cda1dd29d469f2600029c0d1d9981c
#
_entry.id   89cda1dd29d469f2600029c0d1d9981c
#
_cell.length_a   1.000
_cell.length_b   1.000
_cell.length_c   1.000
_cell.angle_alpha   90.00
_cell.angle_beta   90.00
_cell.angle_gamma   90.00
#
_symmetry.space_group_name_H-M   'P 1'
#
loop_
_entity.id
_entity.type
_entity.pdbx_description
1 polymer ?
#
loop_
_entity_poly.entity_id
_entity_poly.type
_entity_poly.pdbx_seq_one_letter_code
_entity_poly.pdbx_strand_id
1 'polypeptide(L)'
;GEVRRAELAGHVDLVEEDDSGAVIITDWKTAGRAYGYDEVNRNPQVTLYQLAAKANGFSDREILLRFDCLLKTQKPRFEQYYTIRTEVEERRLIRKIRTVWEGISSGVFIPNDTSWRCPNCHYRQACDQWFLEGGD
;
A
#
# COMPACT_ATOMS: atom_id res chain seq x y z
N GLY A 1 -3.44 20.11 23.23
CA GLY A 1 -2.72 18.93 22.74
C GLY A 1 -2.03 19.25 21.44
N GLU A 2 -0.72 18.99 21.34
CA GLU A 2 0.04 19.14 20.08
C GLU A 2 -0.56 18.20 19.04
N VAL A 3 -1.05 18.77 17.96
CA VAL A 3 -1.42 17.99 16.76
C VAL A 3 -0.12 17.53 16.10
N ARG A 4 0.30 16.30 16.35
CA ARG A 4 1.43 15.69 15.63
C ARG A 4 1.01 15.50 14.17
N ARG A 5 1.63 16.25 13.27
CA ARG A 5 1.48 16.04 11.83
C ARG A 5 2.29 14.82 11.41
N ALA A 6 1.62 13.84 10.80
CA ALA A 6 2.27 12.78 10.07
C ALA A 6 2.28 13.13 8.58
N GLU A 7 3.43 13.11 7.96
CA GLU A 7 3.54 13.17 6.50
C GLU A 7 3.60 11.75 5.94
N LEU A 8 2.80 11.49 4.91
CA LEU A 8 2.89 10.27 4.13
C LEU A 8 3.63 10.59 2.85
N ALA A 9 4.72 9.90 2.61
CA ALA A 9 5.50 10.00 1.39
C ALA A 9 5.50 8.65 0.65
N GLY A 10 5.56 8.70 -0.67
CA GLY A 10 5.62 7.52 -1.51
C GLY A 10 6.15 7.88 -2.89
N HIS A 11 6.52 6.85 -3.65
CA HIS A 11 6.94 6.98 -5.04
C HIS A 11 5.92 6.29 -5.93
N VAL A 12 5.51 6.97 -6.99
CA VAL A 12 4.67 6.44 -8.06
C VAL A 12 5.57 6.12 -9.23
N ASP A 13 5.40 4.95 -9.85
CA ASP A 13 6.27 4.53 -10.94
C ASP A 13 5.99 5.33 -12.22
N LEU A 14 4.71 5.57 -12.53
CA LEU A 14 4.31 6.31 -13.73
C LEU A 14 2.98 7.02 -13.53
N VAL A 15 2.90 8.26 -14.01
CA VAL A 15 1.66 9.04 -14.12
C VAL A 15 1.52 9.48 -15.57
N GLU A 16 0.40 9.14 -16.18
CA GLU A 16 0.08 9.46 -17.58
C GLU A 16 -1.24 10.23 -17.63
N GLU A 17 -1.46 10.92 -18.73
CA GLU A 17 -2.74 11.52 -19.09
C GLU A 17 -3.20 10.92 -20.40
N ASP A 18 -4.46 10.48 -20.45
CA ASP A 18 -5.05 10.00 -21.69
C ASP A 18 -5.69 11.13 -22.52
N ASP A 19 -6.16 10.81 -23.71
CA ASP A 19 -6.77 11.76 -24.64
C ASP A 19 -8.07 12.42 -24.09
N SER A 20 -8.68 11.82 -23.09
CA SER A 20 -9.86 12.37 -22.41
C SER A 20 -9.51 13.34 -21.28
N GLY A 21 -8.25 13.41 -20.90
CA GLY A 21 -7.78 14.16 -19.75
C GLY A 21 -7.84 13.39 -18.44
N ALA A 22 -8.16 12.10 -18.45
CA ALA A 22 -8.06 11.27 -17.25
C ALA A 22 -6.61 11.00 -16.87
N VAL A 23 -6.35 10.93 -15.58
CA VAL A 23 -5.02 10.63 -15.02
C VAL A 23 -4.92 9.13 -14.79
N ILE A 24 -3.91 8.48 -15.35
CA ILE A 24 -3.63 7.07 -15.14
C ILE A 24 -2.40 6.96 -14.24
N ILE A 25 -2.57 6.36 -13.08
CA ILE A 25 -1.48 6.11 -12.13
C ILE A 25 -1.13 4.63 -12.20
N THR A 26 0.08 4.34 -12.63
CA THR A 26 0.55 2.98 -12.86
C THR A 26 1.59 2.58 -11.82
N ASP A 27 1.47 1.36 -11.34
CA ASP A 27 2.44 0.70 -10.48
C ASP A 27 2.94 -0.57 -11.16
N TRP A 28 4.26 -0.70 -11.29
CA TRP A 28 4.90 -1.82 -11.96
C TRP A 28 5.18 -2.97 -11.01
N LYS A 29 4.75 -4.14 -11.39
CA LYS A 29 4.92 -5.36 -10.58
C LYS A 29 5.56 -6.49 -11.36
N THR A 30 6.30 -7.33 -10.65
CA THR A 30 6.68 -8.65 -11.12
C THR A 30 6.06 -9.70 -10.22
N ALA A 31 5.44 -10.72 -10.79
CA ALA A 31 4.75 -11.76 -10.02
C ALA A 31 4.98 -13.15 -10.62
N GLY A 32 4.88 -14.19 -9.79
CA GLY A 32 4.95 -15.57 -10.23
C GLY A 32 3.61 -16.10 -10.78
N ARG A 33 2.51 -15.39 -10.54
CA ARG A 33 1.14 -15.70 -11.01
C ARG A 33 0.36 -14.43 -11.31
N ALA A 34 -0.73 -14.57 -12.03
CA ALA A 34 -1.71 -13.51 -12.24
C ALA A 34 -2.30 -12.98 -10.93
N TYR A 35 -2.64 -11.71 -10.90
CA TYR A 35 -3.29 -11.09 -9.75
C TYR A 35 -4.75 -11.50 -9.69
N GLY A 36 -5.22 -11.79 -8.48
CA GLY A 36 -6.63 -12.02 -8.21
C GLY A 36 -7.42 -10.72 -8.06
N TYR A 37 -8.75 -10.83 -8.10
CA TYR A 37 -9.65 -9.69 -8.00
C TYR A 37 -9.37 -8.81 -6.76
N ASP A 38 -9.24 -9.42 -5.58
CA ASP A 38 -9.01 -8.68 -4.34
C ASP A 38 -7.60 -8.06 -4.26
N GLU A 39 -6.60 -8.69 -4.88
CA GLU A 39 -5.24 -8.14 -4.96
C GLU A 39 -5.22 -6.84 -5.77
N VAL A 40 -6.05 -6.73 -6.78
CA VAL A 40 -6.19 -5.52 -7.60
C VAL A 40 -7.10 -4.50 -6.91
N ASN A 41 -8.31 -4.91 -6.52
CA ASN A 41 -9.36 -3.99 -6.12
C ASN A 41 -9.30 -3.57 -4.65
N ARG A 42 -8.54 -4.26 -3.80
CA ARG A 42 -8.37 -3.93 -2.37
C ARG A 42 -6.95 -3.52 -2.00
N ASN A 43 -6.07 -3.37 -3.00
CA ASN A 43 -4.70 -2.96 -2.73
C ASN A 43 -4.64 -1.55 -2.14
N PRO A 44 -4.06 -1.36 -0.94
CA PRO A 44 -4.00 -0.06 -0.29
C PRO A 44 -3.00 0.90 -0.95
N GLN A 45 -1.98 0.41 -1.64
CA GLN A 45 -0.94 1.22 -2.26
C GLN A 45 -1.52 2.16 -3.32
N VAL A 46 -2.29 1.62 -4.26
CA VAL A 46 -2.89 2.45 -5.32
C VAL A 46 -4.01 3.35 -4.80
N THR A 47 -4.67 2.97 -3.69
CA THR A 47 -5.61 3.87 -3.00
C THR A 47 -4.86 5.08 -2.40
N LEU A 48 -3.66 4.85 -1.84
CA LEU A 48 -2.81 5.92 -1.35
C LEU A 48 -2.35 6.83 -2.48
N TYR A 49 -2.01 6.27 -3.64
CA TYR A 49 -1.63 7.04 -4.83
C TYR A 49 -2.77 7.95 -5.31
N GLN A 50 -4.02 7.46 -5.32
CA GLN A 50 -5.17 8.30 -5.63
C GLN A 50 -5.34 9.45 -4.64
N LEU A 51 -5.23 9.19 -3.33
CA LEU A 51 -5.30 10.24 -2.31
C LEU A 51 -4.18 11.28 -2.49
N ALA A 52 -2.95 10.81 -2.77
CA ALA A 52 -1.81 11.67 -3.04
C ALA A 52 -2.03 12.53 -4.30
N ALA A 53 -2.54 11.94 -5.38
CA ALA A 53 -2.85 12.67 -6.61
C ALA A 53 -3.89 13.76 -6.36
N LYS A 54 -4.99 13.44 -5.67
CA LYS A 54 -6.02 14.43 -5.30
C LYS A 54 -5.45 15.58 -4.46
N ALA A 55 -4.57 15.26 -3.50
CA ALA A 55 -3.92 16.26 -2.66
C ALA A 55 -2.91 17.15 -3.43
N ASN A 56 -2.42 16.68 -4.57
CA ASN A 56 -1.45 17.39 -5.41
C ASN A 56 -2.07 18.00 -6.69
N GLY A 57 -3.35 18.29 -6.69
CA GLY A 57 -4.00 19.08 -7.74
C GLY A 57 -4.74 18.29 -8.82
N PHE A 58 -4.93 16.98 -8.64
CA PHE A 58 -5.71 16.15 -9.57
C PHE A 58 -7.12 15.82 -9.05
N SER A 59 -7.64 16.59 -8.07
CA SER A 59 -8.94 16.31 -7.43
C SER A 59 -10.14 16.41 -8.38
N ASP A 60 -10.04 17.23 -9.42
CA ASP A 60 -11.13 17.52 -10.38
C ASP A 60 -11.09 16.62 -11.61
N ARG A 61 -10.15 15.68 -11.62
CA ARG A 61 -9.90 14.78 -12.75
C ARG A 61 -10.34 13.37 -12.43
N GLU A 62 -10.73 12.64 -13.44
CA GLU A 62 -10.89 11.20 -13.34
C GLU A 62 -9.53 10.56 -13.12
N ILE A 63 -9.43 9.67 -12.13
CA ILE A 63 -8.20 8.94 -11.81
C ILE A 63 -8.44 7.46 -12.01
N LEU A 64 -7.69 6.88 -12.95
CA LEU A 64 -7.60 5.46 -13.18
C LEU A 64 -6.33 4.91 -12.54
N LEU A 65 -6.42 3.77 -11.91
CA LEU A 65 -5.31 3.08 -11.27
C LEU A 65 -5.00 1.83 -12.07
N ARG A 66 -3.71 1.56 -12.29
CA ARG A 66 -3.27 0.44 -13.13
C ARG A 66 -2.09 -0.29 -12.49
N PHE A 67 -2.15 -1.60 -12.52
CA PHE A 67 -0.98 -2.44 -12.31
C PHE A 67 -0.49 -2.96 -13.66
N ASP A 68 0.76 -2.70 -13.98
CA ASP A 68 1.47 -3.27 -15.12
C ASP A 68 2.34 -4.41 -14.60
N CYS A 69 1.93 -5.65 -14.86
CA CYS A 69 2.51 -6.84 -14.27
C CYS A 69 3.29 -7.67 -15.28
N LEU A 70 4.59 -7.85 -15.02
CA LEU A 70 5.38 -8.85 -15.71
C LEU A 70 5.30 -10.18 -14.95
N LEU A 71 4.59 -11.15 -15.53
CA LEU A 71 4.43 -12.47 -14.93
C LEU A 71 5.62 -13.36 -15.27
N LYS A 72 6.38 -13.76 -14.24
CA LYS A 72 7.56 -14.64 -14.32
C LYS A 72 7.13 -16.11 -14.25
N THR A 73 6.28 -16.54 -15.18
CA THR A 73 5.87 -17.93 -15.37
C THR A 73 6.81 -18.62 -16.37
N GLN A 74 6.62 -19.92 -16.61
CA GLN A 74 7.40 -20.64 -17.65
C GLN A 74 7.32 -19.97 -19.03
N LYS A 75 6.19 -19.32 -19.32
CA LYS A 75 6.04 -18.44 -20.49
C LYS A 75 5.77 -17.03 -19.95
N PRO A 76 6.80 -16.18 -19.85
CA PRO A 76 6.62 -14.83 -19.34
C PRO A 76 5.60 -14.06 -20.19
N ARG A 77 4.76 -13.29 -19.52
CA ARG A 77 3.74 -12.47 -20.17
C ARG A 77 3.51 -11.18 -19.41
N PHE A 78 3.05 -10.18 -20.12
CA PHE A 78 2.67 -8.89 -19.58
C PHE A 78 1.14 -8.82 -19.44
N GLU A 79 0.67 -8.37 -18.28
CA GLU A 79 -0.76 -8.17 -18.01
C GLU A 79 -0.98 -6.80 -17.37
N GLN A 80 -2.08 -6.16 -17.75
CA GLN A 80 -2.51 -4.89 -17.17
C GLN A 80 -3.82 -5.08 -16.42
N TYR A 81 -3.87 -4.57 -15.20
CA TYR A 81 -5.06 -4.63 -14.36
C TYR A 81 -5.48 -3.21 -14.00
N TYR A 82 -6.63 -2.80 -14.52
CA TYR A 82 -7.23 -1.51 -14.21
C TYR A 82 -8.15 -1.62 -13.01
N THR A 83 -8.17 -0.56 -12.20
CA THR A 83 -9.05 -0.45 -11.05
C THR A 83 -9.35 1.02 -10.76
N ILE A 84 -10.45 1.27 -10.08
CA ILE A 84 -10.84 2.59 -9.57
C ILE A 84 -11.00 2.52 -8.05
N ARG A 85 -11.00 3.66 -7.40
CA ARG A 85 -11.34 3.78 -5.98
C ARG A 85 -12.46 4.78 -5.80
N THR A 86 -13.42 4.40 -4.97
CA THR A 86 -14.48 5.28 -4.52
C THR A 86 -14.09 5.91 -3.18
N GLU A 87 -14.89 6.85 -2.71
CA GLU A 87 -14.70 7.42 -1.37
C GLU A 87 -14.75 6.37 -0.25
N VAL A 88 -15.37 5.21 -0.48
CA VAL A 88 -15.44 4.13 0.51
C VAL A 88 -14.06 3.53 0.75
N GLU A 89 -13.30 3.23 -0.32
CA GLU A 89 -11.94 2.71 -0.22
C GLU A 89 -11.00 3.75 0.38
N GLU A 90 -11.15 5.01 -0.01
CA GLU A 90 -10.37 6.12 0.55
C GLU A 90 -10.60 6.26 2.06
N ARG A 91 -11.85 6.30 2.51
CA ARG A 91 -12.19 6.36 3.95
C ARG A 91 -11.67 5.15 4.73
N ARG A 92 -11.74 3.94 4.15
CA ARG A 92 -11.14 2.73 4.74
C ARG A 92 -9.66 2.89 4.97
N LEU A 93 -8.93 3.37 3.97
CA LEU A 93 -7.49 3.55 4.07
C LEU A 93 -7.14 4.62 5.10
N ILE A 94 -7.80 5.77 5.07
CA ILE A 94 -7.59 6.85 6.04
C ILE A 94 -7.82 6.35 7.47
N ARG A 95 -8.88 5.57 7.71
CA ARG A 95 -9.14 4.99 9.02
C ARG A 95 -8.02 4.04 9.47
N LYS A 96 -7.55 3.17 8.58
CA LYS A 96 -6.41 2.28 8.88
C LYS A 96 -5.16 3.06 9.24
N ILE A 97 -4.81 4.08 8.44
CA ILE A 97 -3.64 4.93 8.68
C ILE A 97 -3.74 5.60 10.05
N ARG A 98 -4.88 6.18 10.38
CA ARG A 98 -5.10 6.83 11.69
C ARG A 98 -4.93 5.84 12.84
N THR A 99 -5.55 4.66 12.77
CA THR A 99 -5.44 3.63 13.80
C THR A 99 -4.00 3.15 13.99
N VAL A 100 -3.26 2.93 12.89
CA VAL A 100 -1.84 2.57 12.96
C VAL A 100 -1.02 3.70 13.57
N TRP A 101 -1.29 4.95 13.19
CA TRP A 101 -0.60 6.10 13.74
C TRP A 101 -0.86 6.29 15.23
N GLU A 102 -2.10 6.11 15.68
CA GLU A 102 -2.49 6.11 17.09
C GLU A 102 -1.73 5.03 17.87
N GLY A 103 -1.64 3.81 17.32
CA GLY A 103 -0.85 2.73 17.91
C GLY A 103 0.62 3.10 18.06
N ILE A 104 1.24 3.58 16.99
CA ILE A 104 2.65 4.04 16.98
C ILE A 104 2.86 5.14 18.03
N SER A 105 1.97 6.14 18.07
CA SER A 105 2.05 7.27 19.00
C SER A 105 1.87 6.86 20.46
N SER A 106 1.19 5.74 20.70
CA SER A 106 0.99 5.15 22.01
C SER A 106 2.04 4.12 22.39
N GLY A 107 3.09 3.94 21.55
CA GLY A 107 4.17 2.97 21.79
C GLY A 107 3.76 1.51 21.57
N VAL A 108 2.66 1.26 20.86
CA VAL A 108 2.19 -0.11 20.56
C VAL A 108 2.96 -0.66 19.36
N PHE A 109 3.88 -1.55 19.62
CA PHE A 109 4.69 -2.23 18.60
C PHE A 109 4.63 -3.74 18.87
N ILE A 110 3.85 -4.45 18.06
CA ILE A 110 3.69 -5.91 18.20
C ILE A 110 4.60 -6.58 17.18
N PRO A 111 5.59 -7.39 17.61
CA PRO A 111 6.43 -8.15 16.70
C PRO A 111 5.60 -9.13 15.86
N ASN A 112 5.96 -9.28 14.58
CA ASN A 112 5.40 -10.32 13.72
C ASN A 112 6.32 -11.55 13.79
N ASP A 113 5.98 -12.53 14.62
CA ASP A 113 6.76 -13.74 14.90
C ASP A 113 6.38 -14.93 13.99
N THR A 114 5.39 -14.76 13.11
CA THR A 114 4.86 -15.83 12.23
C THR A 114 5.20 -15.63 10.75
N SER A 115 6.07 -14.70 10.42
CA SER A 115 6.47 -14.43 9.04
C SER A 115 7.42 -15.52 8.52
N TRP A 116 7.30 -15.87 7.24
CA TRP A 116 8.26 -16.73 6.53
C TRP A 116 9.70 -16.19 6.55
N ARG A 117 9.91 -14.92 6.89
CA ARG A 117 11.21 -14.28 7.03
C ARG A 117 11.84 -14.52 8.40
N CYS A 118 11.09 -14.97 9.40
CA CYS A 118 11.57 -15.14 10.77
C CYS A 118 12.79 -16.05 10.91
N PRO A 119 12.93 -17.17 10.15
CA PRO A 119 14.11 -18.03 10.26
C PRO A 119 15.45 -17.31 9.99
N ASN A 120 15.44 -16.27 9.15
CA ASN A 120 16.64 -15.50 8.76
C ASN A 120 16.55 -14.04 9.24
N CYS A 121 15.76 -13.76 10.26
CA CYS A 121 15.55 -12.39 10.76
C CYS A 121 16.71 -11.98 11.68
N HIS A 122 17.37 -10.88 11.36
CA HIS A 122 18.44 -10.32 12.21
C HIS A 122 17.94 -9.80 13.56
N TYR A 123 16.63 -9.54 13.69
CA TYR A 123 16.00 -9.06 14.93
C TYR A 123 15.34 -10.17 15.74
N ARG A 124 15.58 -11.44 15.42
CA ARG A 124 14.90 -12.56 16.07
C ARG A 124 15.09 -12.54 17.59
N GLN A 125 16.32 -12.34 18.04
CA GLN A 125 16.63 -12.29 19.48
C GLN A 125 15.85 -11.17 20.19
N ALA A 126 15.81 -9.97 19.61
CA ALA A 126 15.06 -8.84 20.18
C ALA A 126 13.53 -9.11 20.16
N CYS A 127 13.04 -9.79 19.12
CA CYS A 127 11.66 -10.22 19.04
C CYS A 127 11.29 -11.22 20.13
N ASP A 128 12.12 -12.25 20.33
CA ASP A 128 11.91 -13.27 21.37
C ASP A 128 11.98 -12.63 22.78
N GLN A 129 12.92 -11.70 22.99
CA GLN A 129 13.06 -10.98 24.26
C GLN A 129 11.85 -10.10 24.56
N TRP A 130 11.27 -9.45 23.56
CA TRP A 130 10.06 -8.63 23.72
C TRP A 130 8.89 -9.42 24.31
N PHE A 131 8.70 -10.68 23.91
CA PHE A 131 7.65 -11.56 24.44
C PHE A 131 7.94 -12.04 25.85
N LEU A 132 9.21 -12.04 26.28
CA LEU A 132 9.60 -12.45 27.64
C LEU A 132 9.51 -11.30 28.65
N GLU A 133 9.73 -10.07 28.21
CA GLU A 133 9.73 -8.88 29.08
C GLU A 133 8.34 -8.28 29.29
N GLY A 134 7.35 -8.65 28.49
CA GLY A 134 5.97 -8.14 28.53
C GLY A 134 5.00 -8.86 29.49
N GLY A 135 5.51 -9.59 30.46
CA GLY A 135 4.70 -10.33 31.42
C GLY A 135 4.60 -9.60 32.77
N ASP A 136 3.65 -8.62 32.85
CA ASP A 136 2.90 -8.28 34.08
C ASP A 136 1.68 -7.44 33.73
#